data_f20087adf2454b8dc73530efd3514a4c
#
_entry.id   f20087adf2454b8dc73530efd3514a4c
#
_cell.length_a   1.000
_cell.length_b   1.000
_cell.length_c   1.000
_cell.angle_alpha   90.00
_cell.angle_beta   90.00
_cell.angle_gamma   90.00
#
_symmetry.space_group_name_H-M   'P 1'
#
loop_
_entity.id
_entity.type
_entity.pdbx_description
1 polymer ?
#
loop_
_entity_poly.entity_id
_entity_poly.type
_entity_poly.pdbx_seq_one_letter_code
_entity_poly.pdbx_strand_id
1 'polypeptide(L)'
;MKFTTRISRLKPSFTLQMAAKAAQMRQEGLDVVDFTVGEPDFPTSSHICEAAKVAMDEGFTKYTSVGGIPELKSAIQMKVKRDNNIDIDSGQILVSNGGKQSLYLACQALFEKGDEVLIFSPYWVSYPEMVRLSDAEPTIVVTDPIDQYEPDFESLENKITSKVKGVIINSPSNPTGAVWSDNAIKCVLDIAKLKGWVVFSDECYEQLVYDEP
;
A
#
# COMPACT_ATOMS: atom_id res chain seq x y z
N MET A 1 -22.99 22.92 -2.15
CA MET A 1 -22.46 22.12 -1.03
C MET A 1 -20.96 22.40 -0.91
N LYS A 2 -20.43 22.67 0.28
CA LYS A 2 -18.97 22.93 0.48
C LYS A 2 -18.33 21.71 1.11
N PHE A 3 -17.32 21.15 0.46
CA PHE A 3 -16.53 20.05 1.00
C PHE A 3 -15.62 20.51 2.13
N THR A 4 -15.14 19.58 2.95
CA THR A 4 -14.15 19.85 3.99
C THR A 4 -12.81 20.25 3.37
N THR A 5 -11.99 21.00 4.12
CA THR A 5 -10.67 21.46 3.65
C THR A 5 -9.77 20.29 3.26
N ARG A 6 -9.82 19.16 3.98
CA ARG A 6 -9.02 17.97 3.64
C ARG A 6 -9.38 17.38 2.27
N ILE A 7 -10.66 17.37 1.91
CA ILE A 7 -11.10 16.91 0.57
C ILE A 7 -10.62 17.85 -0.52
N SER A 8 -10.64 19.18 -0.29
CA SER A 8 -10.18 20.15 -1.29
C SER A 8 -8.66 20.12 -1.54
N ARG A 9 -7.89 19.48 -0.65
CA ARG A 9 -6.43 19.27 -0.79
C ARG A 9 -6.08 18.06 -1.66
N LEU A 10 -7.04 17.15 -1.90
CA LEU A 10 -6.80 15.94 -2.70
C LEU A 10 -6.60 16.29 -4.17
N LYS A 11 -5.65 15.60 -4.77
CA LYS A 11 -5.45 15.66 -6.21
C LYS A 11 -6.23 14.53 -6.88
N PRO A 12 -6.91 14.78 -8.01
CA PRO A 12 -7.54 13.72 -8.78
C PRO A 12 -6.51 12.66 -9.19
N SER A 13 -6.91 11.38 -9.14
CA SER A 13 -6.03 10.29 -9.55
C SER A 13 -5.65 10.43 -11.03
N PHE A 14 -4.37 10.68 -11.29
CA PHE A 14 -3.85 10.75 -12.65
C PHE A 14 -4.04 9.43 -13.40
N THR A 15 -3.86 8.30 -12.71
CA THR A 15 -4.07 6.96 -13.29
C THR A 15 -5.49 6.77 -13.80
N LEU A 16 -6.50 7.16 -13.00
CA LEU A 16 -7.90 7.07 -13.41
C LEU A 16 -8.23 8.00 -14.59
N GLN A 17 -7.65 9.20 -14.61
CA GLN A 17 -7.83 10.13 -15.74
C GLN A 17 -7.23 9.55 -17.03
N MET A 18 -6.04 8.96 -16.96
CA MET A 18 -5.40 8.34 -18.13
C MET A 18 -6.16 7.10 -18.60
N ALA A 19 -6.62 6.25 -17.68
CA ALA A 19 -7.46 5.10 -18.03
C ALA A 19 -8.76 5.54 -18.72
N ALA A 20 -9.44 6.56 -18.21
CA ALA A 20 -10.64 7.12 -18.84
C ALA A 20 -10.34 7.68 -20.24
N LYS A 21 -9.21 8.37 -20.42
CA LYS A 21 -8.78 8.89 -21.71
C LYS A 21 -8.48 7.77 -22.71
N ALA A 22 -7.76 6.72 -22.27
CA ALA A 22 -7.48 5.56 -23.11
C ALA A 22 -8.77 4.86 -23.55
N ALA A 23 -9.73 4.69 -22.63
CA ALA A 23 -11.04 4.12 -22.96
C ALA A 23 -11.80 4.97 -23.97
N GLN A 24 -11.81 6.29 -23.83
CA GLN A 24 -12.42 7.20 -24.79
C GLN A 24 -11.78 7.07 -26.18
N MET A 25 -10.44 7.08 -26.26
CA MET A 25 -9.72 6.95 -27.53
C MET A 25 -10.04 5.63 -28.25
N ARG A 26 -10.19 4.52 -27.50
CA ARG A 26 -10.64 3.24 -28.08
C ARG A 26 -12.07 3.32 -28.64
N GLN A 27 -12.98 4.02 -27.94
CA GLN A 27 -14.34 4.23 -28.43
C GLN A 27 -14.39 5.08 -29.72
N GLU A 28 -13.41 5.96 -29.89
CA GLU A 28 -13.23 6.77 -31.11
C GLU A 28 -12.55 5.96 -32.25
N GLY A 29 -12.26 4.67 -32.03
CA GLY A 29 -11.69 3.77 -33.03
C GLY A 29 -10.17 3.86 -33.16
N LEU A 30 -9.48 4.51 -32.23
CA LEU A 30 -8.03 4.60 -32.22
C LEU A 30 -7.41 3.30 -31.65
N ASP A 31 -6.32 2.84 -32.26
CA ASP A 31 -5.50 1.76 -31.71
C ASP A 31 -4.65 2.29 -30.57
N VAL A 32 -5.00 1.91 -29.32
CA VAL A 32 -4.37 2.42 -28.11
C VAL A 32 -3.73 1.28 -27.33
N VAL A 33 -2.43 1.34 -27.16
CA VAL A 33 -1.69 0.53 -26.19
C VAL A 33 -1.78 1.21 -24.83
N ASP A 34 -2.30 0.47 -23.83
CA ASP A 34 -2.64 1.03 -22.52
C ASP A 34 -1.75 0.44 -21.43
N PHE A 35 -0.99 1.31 -20.77
CA PHE A 35 -0.15 1.00 -19.60
C PHE A 35 -0.58 1.76 -18.35
N THR A 36 -1.83 2.21 -18.27
CA THR A 36 -2.31 3.07 -17.20
C THR A 36 -2.67 2.33 -15.92
N VAL A 37 -3.08 1.06 -16.03
CA VAL A 37 -3.46 0.21 -14.89
C VAL A 37 -2.73 -1.11 -15.01
N GLY A 38 -2.05 -1.51 -13.93
CA GLY A 38 -1.47 -2.84 -13.80
C GLY A 38 -2.40 -3.74 -12.98
N GLU A 39 -2.74 -4.90 -13.52
CA GLU A 39 -3.44 -5.96 -12.81
C GLU A 39 -2.90 -7.32 -13.28
N PRO A 40 -3.00 -8.38 -12.44
CA PRO A 40 -2.63 -9.71 -12.87
C PRO A 40 -3.43 -10.13 -14.12
N ASP A 41 -2.75 -10.71 -15.10
CA ASP A 41 -3.36 -11.20 -16.33
C ASP A 41 -4.14 -12.53 -16.15
N PHE A 42 -3.94 -13.19 -15.01
CA PHE A 42 -4.68 -14.39 -14.62
C PHE A 42 -5.96 -14.03 -13.86
N PRO A 43 -7.10 -14.65 -14.19
CA PRO A 43 -8.31 -14.51 -13.39
C PRO A 43 -8.14 -15.16 -12.01
N THR A 44 -9.02 -14.82 -11.09
CA THR A 44 -9.08 -15.48 -9.78
C THR A 44 -9.19 -17.00 -9.96
N SER A 45 -8.34 -17.76 -9.27
CA SER A 45 -8.28 -19.21 -9.37
C SER A 45 -9.63 -19.87 -9.12
N SER A 46 -9.95 -20.90 -9.92
CA SER A 46 -11.28 -21.54 -9.89
C SER A 46 -11.68 -22.06 -8.51
N HIS A 47 -10.76 -22.63 -7.73
CA HIS A 47 -11.05 -23.13 -6.39
C HIS A 47 -11.47 -22.01 -5.42
N ILE A 48 -10.94 -20.79 -5.58
CA ILE A 48 -11.33 -19.62 -4.77
C ILE A 48 -12.75 -19.19 -5.17
N CYS A 49 -13.03 -19.14 -6.49
CA CYS A 49 -14.35 -18.80 -6.98
C CYS A 49 -15.42 -19.82 -6.52
N GLU A 50 -15.11 -21.11 -6.55
CA GLU A 50 -16.03 -22.15 -6.09
C GLU A 50 -16.27 -22.06 -4.58
N ALA A 51 -15.22 -21.82 -3.77
CA ALA A 51 -15.40 -21.62 -2.34
C ALA A 51 -16.33 -20.44 -2.02
N ALA A 52 -16.21 -19.34 -2.77
CA ALA A 52 -17.10 -18.19 -2.61
C ALA A 52 -18.56 -18.51 -2.98
N LYS A 53 -18.79 -19.28 -4.06
CA LYS A 53 -20.14 -19.72 -4.47
C LYS A 53 -20.77 -20.61 -3.39
N VAL A 54 -20.04 -21.61 -2.91
CA VAL A 54 -20.50 -22.51 -1.83
C VAL A 54 -20.87 -21.69 -0.59
N ALA A 55 -20.03 -20.76 -0.16
CA ALA A 55 -20.33 -19.92 1.00
C ALA A 55 -21.62 -19.08 0.81
N MET A 56 -21.86 -18.57 -0.39
CA MET A 56 -23.10 -17.86 -0.70
C MET A 56 -24.32 -18.79 -0.68
N ASP A 57 -24.21 -19.98 -1.26
CA ASP A 57 -25.28 -20.98 -1.29
C ASP A 57 -25.64 -21.49 0.12
N GLU A 58 -24.64 -21.59 1.00
CA GLU A 58 -24.81 -21.93 2.42
C GLU A 58 -25.37 -20.76 3.26
N GLY A 59 -25.62 -19.62 2.65
CA GLY A 59 -26.19 -18.44 3.32
C GLY A 59 -25.20 -17.63 4.14
N PHE A 60 -23.90 -17.75 3.87
CA PHE A 60 -22.85 -16.94 4.51
C PHE A 60 -22.87 -15.49 4.03
N THR A 61 -24.03 -14.85 4.20
CA THR A 61 -24.36 -13.50 3.69
C THR A 61 -24.83 -12.56 4.81
N LYS A 62 -24.52 -12.90 6.06
CA LYS A 62 -24.91 -12.13 7.25
C LYS A 62 -23.73 -11.32 7.79
N TYR A 63 -23.99 -10.51 8.82
CA TYR A 63 -22.93 -9.77 9.50
C TYR A 63 -21.89 -10.71 10.12
N THR A 64 -20.64 -10.29 10.04
CA THR A 64 -19.49 -10.97 10.63
C THR A 64 -18.77 -10.05 11.62
N SER A 65 -17.72 -10.55 12.27
CA SER A 65 -16.84 -9.72 13.10
C SER A 65 -16.22 -8.61 12.27
N VAL A 66 -16.17 -7.38 12.81
CA VAL A 66 -15.65 -6.20 12.13
C VAL A 66 -14.18 -6.35 11.69
N GLY A 67 -13.38 -7.04 12.50
CA GLY A 67 -11.97 -7.27 12.19
C GLY A 67 -11.66 -8.50 11.35
N GLY A 68 -12.69 -9.17 10.83
CA GLY A 68 -12.55 -10.42 10.08
C GLY A 68 -13.01 -11.65 10.86
N ILE A 69 -13.42 -12.70 10.14
CA ILE A 69 -13.87 -13.97 10.73
C ILE A 69 -12.69 -14.73 11.35
N PRO A 70 -12.93 -15.50 12.43
CA PRO A 70 -11.85 -16.23 13.10
C PRO A 70 -11.08 -17.18 12.19
N GLU A 71 -11.78 -17.86 11.29
CA GLU A 71 -11.20 -18.82 10.33
C GLU A 71 -10.21 -18.14 9.40
N LEU A 72 -10.55 -16.96 8.86
CA LEU A 72 -9.64 -16.19 8.00
C LEU A 72 -8.44 -15.67 8.79
N LYS A 73 -8.66 -15.17 10.01
CA LYS A 73 -7.54 -14.73 10.88
C LYS A 73 -6.59 -15.87 11.19
N SER A 74 -7.11 -17.07 11.47
CA SER A 74 -6.29 -18.27 11.69
C SER A 74 -5.49 -18.64 10.43
N ALA A 75 -6.11 -18.57 9.24
CA ALA A 75 -5.41 -18.80 7.98
C ALA A 75 -4.31 -17.77 7.73
N ILE A 76 -4.54 -16.48 8.06
CA ILE A 76 -3.53 -15.42 7.98
C ILE A 76 -2.36 -15.69 8.95
N GLN A 77 -2.64 -16.10 10.20
CA GLN A 77 -1.59 -16.47 11.16
C GLN A 77 -0.71 -17.59 10.61
N MET A 78 -1.33 -18.64 10.06
CA MET A 78 -0.60 -19.76 9.44
C MET A 78 0.24 -19.31 8.25
N LYS A 79 -0.30 -18.43 7.39
CA LYS A 79 0.43 -17.86 6.24
C LYS A 79 1.64 -17.07 6.70
N VAL A 80 1.46 -16.13 7.60
CA VAL A 80 2.54 -15.26 8.11
C VAL A 80 3.62 -16.08 8.85
N LYS A 81 3.22 -17.12 9.59
CA LYS A 81 4.19 -18.03 10.20
C LYS A 81 4.97 -18.83 9.17
N ARG A 82 4.27 -19.38 8.17
CA ARG A 82 4.89 -20.22 7.13
C ARG A 82 5.86 -19.43 6.24
N ASP A 83 5.41 -18.26 5.76
CA ASP A 83 6.10 -17.52 4.70
C ASP A 83 7.09 -16.50 5.26
N ASN A 84 6.77 -15.87 6.40
CA ASN A 84 7.56 -14.80 6.98
C ASN A 84 8.25 -15.18 8.30
N ASN A 85 7.97 -16.39 8.83
CA ASN A 85 8.45 -16.87 10.14
C ASN A 85 8.11 -15.92 11.32
N ILE A 86 6.99 -15.22 11.23
CA ILE A 86 6.52 -14.29 12.26
C ILE A 86 5.34 -14.93 13.00
N ASP A 87 5.36 -14.87 14.32
CA ASP A 87 4.23 -15.27 15.17
C ASP A 87 3.40 -14.01 15.51
N ILE A 88 2.13 -14.04 15.18
CA ILE A 88 1.16 -12.96 15.47
C ILE A 88 -0.09 -13.51 16.12
N ASP A 89 -0.70 -12.75 17.01
CA ASP A 89 -1.99 -13.07 17.61
C ASP A 89 -3.17 -12.60 16.72
N SER A 90 -4.31 -13.27 16.83
CA SER A 90 -5.52 -12.90 16.08
C SER A 90 -5.99 -11.47 16.36
N GLY A 91 -5.66 -10.92 17.54
CA GLY A 91 -5.92 -9.53 17.92
C GLY A 91 -5.08 -8.50 17.14
N GLN A 92 -3.96 -8.95 16.54
CA GLN A 92 -3.08 -8.11 15.73
C GLN A 92 -3.47 -8.12 14.24
N ILE A 93 -4.55 -8.82 13.88
CA ILE A 93 -5.02 -8.95 12.50
C ILE A 93 -6.31 -8.16 12.32
N LEU A 94 -6.32 -7.27 11.33
CA LEU A 94 -7.49 -6.57 10.84
C LEU A 94 -7.69 -6.89 9.36
N VAL A 95 -8.83 -7.49 9.03
CA VAL A 95 -9.22 -7.74 7.65
C VAL A 95 -10.03 -6.56 7.13
N SER A 96 -9.70 -6.08 5.94
CA SER A 96 -10.34 -4.92 5.32
C SER A 96 -10.64 -5.14 3.83
N ASN A 97 -11.34 -4.21 3.20
CA ASN A 97 -11.65 -4.24 1.77
C ASN A 97 -10.42 -3.83 0.94
N GLY A 98 -9.42 -4.71 0.90
CA GLY A 98 -8.14 -4.50 0.24
C GLY A 98 -7.17 -3.63 1.04
N GLY A 99 -5.87 -3.68 0.68
CA GLY A 99 -4.78 -2.94 1.34
C GLY A 99 -4.99 -1.43 1.38
N LYS A 100 -5.66 -0.87 0.36
CA LYS A 100 -6.01 0.55 0.35
C LYS A 100 -6.81 0.98 1.57
N GLN A 101 -7.82 0.20 1.97
CA GLN A 101 -8.60 0.53 3.16
C GLN A 101 -7.77 0.35 4.44
N SER A 102 -6.93 -0.68 4.52
CA SER A 102 -6.04 -0.89 5.67
C SER A 102 -5.12 0.31 5.90
N LEU A 103 -4.43 0.75 4.85
CA LEU A 103 -3.53 1.90 4.89
C LEU A 103 -4.27 3.20 5.23
N TYR A 104 -5.44 3.42 4.63
CA TYR A 104 -6.25 4.59 4.93
C TYR A 104 -6.66 4.61 6.40
N LEU A 105 -7.17 3.51 6.94
CA LEU A 105 -7.58 3.41 8.34
C LEU A 105 -6.39 3.59 9.29
N ALA A 106 -5.24 3.02 8.96
CA ALA A 106 -4.02 3.18 9.73
C ALA A 106 -3.55 4.65 9.73
N CYS A 107 -3.55 5.33 8.59
CA CYS A 107 -3.25 6.76 8.52
C CYS A 107 -4.21 7.59 9.38
N GLN A 108 -5.53 7.30 9.34
CA GLN A 108 -6.52 8.01 10.14
C GLN A 108 -6.36 7.78 11.65
N ALA A 109 -5.83 6.62 12.05
CA ALA A 109 -5.65 6.27 13.46
C ALA A 109 -4.34 6.77 14.06
N LEU A 110 -3.31 6.98 13.24
CA LEU A 110 -1.92 7.16 13.70
C LEU A 110 -1.34 8.54 13.40
N PHE A 111 -1.93 9.30 12.48
CA PHE A 111 -1.42 10.62 12.08
C PHE A 111 -2.46 11.69 12.20
N GLU A 112 -2.00 12.93 12.49
CA GLU A 112 -2.84 14.10 12.64
C GLU A 112 -2.18 15.36 12.07
N LYS A 113 -2.86 16.48 12.20
CA LYS A 113 -2.36 17.79 11.75
C LYS A 113 -1.04 18.15 12.42
N GLY A 114 -0.02 18.37 11.58
CA GLY A 114 1.33 18.75 12.02
C GLY A 114 2.32 17.59 11.91
N ASP A 115 1.84 16.36 11.75
CA ASP A 115 2.70 15.22 11.49
C ASP A 115 3.17 15.19 10.03
N GLU A 116 4.32 14.60 9.81
CA GLU A 116 4.90 14.32 8.51
C GLU A 116 5.11 12.81 8.35
N VAL A 117 4.84 12.30 7.12
CA VAL A 117 5.05 10.89 6.78
C VAL A 117 5.97 10.80 5.57
N LEU A 118 7.09 10.09 5.72
CA LEU A 118 8.05 9.88 4.63
C LEU A 118 7.51 8.87 3.62
N ILE A 119 7.64 9.20 2.35
CA ILE A 119 7.23 8.37 1.21
C ILE A 119 8.36 8.44 0.17
N PHE A 120 8.84 7.27 -0.28
CA PHE A 120 9.89 7.18 -1.30
C PHE A 120 9.28 7.24 -2.70
N SER A 121 9.81 8.09 -3.57
CA SER A 121 9.33 8.22 -4.95
C SER A 121 10.26 7.50 -5.94
N PRO A 122 9.73 6.85 -6.99
CA PRO A 122 8.31 6.74 -7.38
C PRO A 122 7.48 5.91 -6.38
N TYR A 123 6.23 6.29 -6.19
CA TYR A 123 5.33 5.67 -5.21
C TYR A 123 3.94 5.43 -5.79
N TRP A 124 3.22 4.51 -5.18
CA TRP A 124 1.79 4.37 -5.47
C TRP A 124 1.02 5.65 -5.12
N VAL A 125 0.32 6.18 -6.12
CA VAL A 125 -0.33 7.49 -6.09
C VAL A 125 -1.29 7.72 -4.91
N SER A 126 -1.73 6.64 -4.25
CA SER A 126 -2.65 6.73 -3.12
C SER A 126 -1.99 7.08 -1.79
N TYR A 127 -0.69 6.79 -1.59
CA TYR A 127 -0.02 7.06 -0.31
C TYR A 127 -0.11 8.53 0.13
N PRO A 128 0.32 9.51 -0.69
CA PRO A 128 0.26 10.90 -0.24
C PRO A 128 -1.17 11.38 0.00
N GLU A 129 -2.14 10.85 -0.74
CA GLU A 129 -3.53 11.26 -0.56
C GLU A 129 -4.13 10.70 0.75
N MET A 130 -3.76 9.49 1.16
CA MET A 130 -4.15 8.93 2.46
C MET A 130 -3.57 9.71 3.63
N VAL A 131 -2.30 10.10 3.52
CA VAL A 131 -1.63 10.95 4.52
C VAL A 131 -2.32 12.32 4.60
N ARG A 132 -2.63 12.97 3.48
CA ARG A 132 -3.36 14.25 3.48
C ARG A 132 -4.77 14.16 4.06
N LEU A 133 -5.43 13.00 3.90
CA LEU A 133 -6.76 12.76 4.49
C LEU A 133 -6.74 12.64 6.01
N SER A 134 -5.60 12.30 6.61
CA SER A 134 -5.40 12.34 8.06
C SER A 134 -4.97 13.72 8.59
N ASP A 135 -5.01 14.75 7.74
CA ASP A 135 -4.51 16.11 7.98
C ASP A 135 -2.98 16.22 8.18
N ALA A 136 -2.24 15.13 8.00
CA ALA A 136 -0.77 15.11 7.97
C ALA A 136 -0.20 15.52 6.60
N GLU A 137 1.12 15.71 6.54
CA GLU A 137 1.83 16.10 5.32
C GLU A 137 2.72 14.95 4.81
N PRO A 138 2.58 14.53 3.53
CA PRO A 138 3.50 13.60 2.92
C PRO A 138 4.81 14.30 2.58
N THR A 139 5.93 13.80 3.11
CA THR A 139 7.28 14.27 2.81
C THR A 139 7.94 13.29 1.86
N ILE A 140 8.24 13.75 0.64
CA ILE A 140 8.75 12.89 -0.41
C ILE A 140 10.28 12.82 -0.36
N VAL A 141 10.79 11.58 -0.28
CA VAL A 141 12.20 11.24 -0.47
C VAL A 141 12.36 10.75 -1.90
N VAL A 142 13.17 11.45 -2.68
CA VAL A 142 13.40 11.08 -4.08
C VAL A 142 14.43 9.96 -4.13
N THR A 143 14.16 8.92 -4.90
CA THR A 143 15.10 7.84 -5.20
C THR A 143 15.45 7.81 -6.69
N ASP A 144 16.58 7.22 -7.03
CA ASP A 144 17.11 7.22 -8.40
C ASP A 144 17.10 5.80 -9.00
N PRO A 145 16.75 5.62 -10.27
CA PRO A 145 16.86 4.34 -10.95
C PRO A 145 18.28 3.77 -11.02
N ILE A 146 19.31 4.63 -10.95
CA ILE A 146 20.72 4.20 -10.92
C ILE A 146 21.00 3.36 -9.66
N ASP A 147 20.38 3.72 -8.55
CA ASP A 147 20.49 3.02 -7.27
C ASP A 147 19.34 2.03 -7.06
N GLN A 148 18.75 1.52 -8.15
CA GLN A 148 17.61 0.58 -8.11
C GLN A 148 16.43 1.08 -7.27
N TYR A 149 16.26 2.40 -7.19
CA TYR A 149 15.26 3.06 -6.35
C TYR A 149 15.40 2.80 -4.85
N GLU A 150 16.57 2.42 -4.38
CA GLU A 150 16.87 2.40 -2.95
C GLU A 150 17.02 3.83 -2.41
N PRO A 151 16.73 4.08 -1.13
CA PRO A 151 16.90 5.40 -0.57
C PRO A 151 18.37 5.78 -0.47
N ASP A 152 18.74 6.95 -1.01
CA ASP A 152 19.96 7.63 -0.62
C ASP A 152 19.81 8.16 0.81
N PHE A 153 20.68 7.70 1.70
CA PHE A 153 20.58 7.99 3.12
C PHE A 153 20.89 9.46 3.45
N GLU A 154 21.74 10.12 2.69
CA GLU A 154 21.98 11.55 2.85
C GLU A 154 20.72 12.34 2.49
N SER A 155 20.09 12.00 1.38
CA SER A 155 18.81 12.59 0.97
C SER A 155 17.71 12.32 1.99
N LEU A 156 17.68 11.13 2.59
CA LEU A 156 16.72 10.78 3.63
C LEU A 156 16.96 11.63 4.88
N GLU A 157 18.19 11.71 5.38
CA GLU A 157 18.52 12.50 6.58
C GLU A 157 18.13 13.97 6.43
N ASN A 158 18.32 14.55 5.26
CA ASN A 158 17.93 15.93 4.94
C ASN A 158 16.40 16.16 4.98
N LYS A 159 15.59 15.09 4.95
CA LYS A 159 14.14 15.15 5.06
C LYS A 159 13.61 14.89 6.48
N ILE A 160 14.48 14.47 7.39
CA ILE A 160 14.09 14.17 8.76
C ILE A 160 13.89 15.46 9.54
N THR A 161 12.67 15.71 9.95
CA THR A 161 12.29 16.79 10.86
C THR A 161 11.77 16.21 12.19
N SER A 162 11.57 17.05 13.19
CA SER A 162 10.92 16.65 14.45
C SER A 162 9.45 16.28 14.29
N LYS A 163 8.85 16.59 13.12
CA LYS A 163 7.44 16.32 12.82
C LYS A 163 7.22 14.96 12.15
N VAL A 164 8.30 14.32 11.68
CA VAL A 164 8.18 12.99 11.07
C VAL A 164 7.73 11.99 12.12
N LYS A 165 6.59 11.32 11.85
CA LYS A 165 5.96 10.33 12.71
C LYS A 165 5.86 8.94 12.07
N GLY A 166 6.01 8.89 10.75
CA GLY A 166 5.89 7.61 10.05
C GLY A 166 6.67 7.58 8.75
N VAL A 167 6.87 6.36 8.26
CA VAL A 167 7.48 6.07 6.97
C VAL A 167 6.71 4.94 6.29
N ILE A 168 6.51 5.06 4.98
CA ILE A 168 5.91 4.02 4.15
C ILE A 168 7.01 3.39 3.29
N ILE A 169 7.22 2.09 3.47
CA ILE A 169 8.10 1.24 2.67
C ILE A 169 7.20 0.39 1.78
N ASN A 170 7.48 0.33 0.48
CA ASN A 170 6.81 -0.54 -0.46
C ASN A 170 7.86 -1.30 -1.30
N SER A 171 8.09 -2.56 -0.93
CA SER A 171 9.05 -3.45 -1.59
C SER A 171 8.47 -4.87 -1.60
N PRO A 172 8.25 -5.46 -2.78
CA PRO A 172 8.43 -4.91 -4.14
C PRO A 172 7.55 -3.70 -4.42
N SER A 173 8.09 -2.72 -5.13
CA SER A 173 7.50 -1.39 -5.27
C SER A 173 6.47 -1.30 -6.40
N ASN A 174 5.40 -0.58 -6.17
CA ASN A 174 4.53 -0.02 -7.20
C ASN A 174 4.87 1.48 -7.37
N PRO A 175 5.34 1.96 -8.56
CA PRO A 175 5.19 1.31 -9.87
C PRO A 175 6.45 0.63 -10.44
N THR A 176 7.59 0.69 -9.76
CA THR A 176 8.89 0.35 -10.38
C THR A 176 9.17 -1.15 -10.45
N GLY A 177 8.56 -1.95 -9.57
CA GLY A 177 8.91 -3.36 -9.38
C GLY A 177 10.23 -3.57 -8.63
N ALA A 178 10.89 -2.49 -8.20
CA ALA A 178 12.14 -2.59 -7.48
C ALA A 178 11.96 -3.31 -6.13
N VAL A 179 12.90 -4.18 -5.82
CA VAL A 179 13.02 -4.87 -4.54
C VAL A 179 14.22 -4.28 -3.82
N TRP A 180 14.00 -3.70 -2.65
CA TRP A 180 15.09 -3.14 -1.86
C TRP A 180 15.94 -4.21 -1.21
N SER A 181 17.24 -3.97 -1.09
CA SER A 181 18.12 -4.83 -0.35
C SER A 181 17.80 -4.86 1.15
N ASP A 182 18.18 -5.95 1.82
CA ASP A 182 18.08 -6.07 3.27
C ASP A 182 18.77 -4.92 3.99
N ASN A 183 19.90 -4.43 3.44
CA ASN A 183 20.62 -3.30 4.01
C ASN A 183 19.81 -2.01 3.94
N ALA A 184 19.18 -1.72 2.81
CA ALA A 184 18.36 -0.52 2.64
C ALA A 184 17.15 -0.54 3.59
N ILE A 185 16.44 -1.68 3.63
CA ILE A 185 15.31 -1.87 4.55
C ILE A 185 15.78 -1.71 6.01
N LYS A 186 16.86 -2.41 6.39
CA LYS A 186 17.40 -2.35 7.74
C LYS A 186 17.78 -0.94 8.18
N CYS A 187 18.44 -0.17 7.32
CA CYS A 187 18.81 1.20 7.63
C CYS A 187 17.59 2.08 7.90
N VAL A 188 16.54 1.99 7.08
CA VAL A 188 15.29 2.75 7.30
C VAL A 188 14.63 2.32 8.61
N LEU A 189 14.59 1.02 8.90
CA LEU A 189 14.03 0.49 10.15
C LEU A 189 14.81 0.94 11.38
N ASP A 190 16.14 0.96 11.32
CA ASP A 190 17.00 1.42 12.43
C ASP A 190 16.77 2.91 12.72
N ILE A 191 16.64 3.74 11.68
CA ILE A 191 16.28 5.16 11.82
C ILE A 191 14.88 5.31 12.42
N ALA A 192 13.90 4.58 11.88
CA ALA A 192 12.52 4.61 12.37
C ALA A 192 12.45 4.21 13.85
N LYS A 193 13.14 3.16 14.24
CA LYS A 193 13.25 2.70 15.63
C LYS A 193 13.88 3.76 16.53
N LEU A 194 15.00 4.37 16.10
CA LEU A 194 15.68 5.43 16.86
C LEU A 194 14.80 6.66 17.08
N LYS A 195 14.00 7.01 16.07
CA LYS A 195 13.11 8.17 16.08
C LYS A 195 11.72 7.90 16.64
N GLY A 196 11.36 6.63 16.89
CA GLY A 196 10.03 6.22 17.35
C GLY A 196 8.95 6.39 16.28
N TRP A 197 9.29 6.21 15.00
CA TRP A 197 8.34 6.30 13.90
C TRP A 197 7.50 5.04 13.75
N VAL A 198 6.29 5.22 13.25
CA VAL A 198 5.48 4.11 12.74
C VAL A 198 6.00 3.73 11.37
N VAL A 199 6.17 2.43 11.13
CA VAL A 199 6.55 1.89 9.82
C VAL A 199 5.34 1.20 9.20
N PHE A 200 4.97 1.61 7.99
CA PHE A 200 4.05 0.89 7.12
C PHE A 200 4.88 0.09 6.12
N SER A 201 4.84 -1.23 6.22
CA SER A 201 5.43 -2.13 5.23
C SER A 201 4.32 -2.62 4.31
N ASP A 202 4.28 -2.11 3.08
CA ASP A 202 3.34 -2.55 2.06
C ASP A 202 4.00 -3.62 1.19
N GLU A 203 3.63 -4.86 1.44
CA GLU A 203 4.17 -6.06 0.82
C GLU A 203 3.13 -6.74 -0.09
N CYS A 204 2.23 -5.95 -0.70
CA CYS A 204 1.18 -6.46 -1.58
C CYS A 204 1.73 -7.34 -2.70
N TYR A 205 2.95 -7.09 -3.13
CA TYR A 205 3.63 -7.80 -4.22
C TYR A 205 4.73 -8.75 -3.74
N GLU A 206 4.72 -9.20 -2.49
CA GLU A 206 5.78 -10.05 -1.90
C GLU A 206 6.11 -11.32 -2.72
N GLN A 207 5.12 -11.84 -3.48
CA GLN A 207 5.27 -13.03 -4.32
C GLN A 207 5.71 -12.71 -5.76
N LEU A 208 5.85 -11.44 -6.13
CA LEU A 208 6.21 -11.01 -7.49
C LEU A 208 7.68 -10.58 -7.55
N VAL A 209 8.57 -11.44 -7.11
CA VAL A 209 10.02 -11.30 -7.22
C VAL A 209 10.51 -12.28 -8.26
N TYR A 210 11.17 -11.79 -9.31
CA TYR A 210 11.56 -12.60 -10.48
C TYR A 210 13.03 -12.96 -10.48
N ASP A 211 13.85 -12.16 -9.81
CA ASP A 211 15.27 -12.41 -9.65
C ASP A 211 15.56 -12.78 -8.19
N GLU A 212 16.57 -13.58 -7.96
CA GLU A 212 17.03 -13.81 -6.58
C GLU A 212 17.58 -12.49 -6.03
N PRO A 213 17.22 -12.11 -4.80
CA PRO A 213 17.71 -10.89 -4.17
C PRO A 213 19.20 -10.91 -3.88
#